data_055ae5066a323cddc60defb4b03b6f17
#
_entry.id   055ae5066a323cddc60defb4b03b6f17
#
_cell.length_a   1.000
_cell.length_b   1.000
_cell.length_c   1.000
_cell.angle_alpha   90.00
_cell.angle_beta   90.00
_cell.angle_gamma   90.00
#
_symmetry.space_group_name_H-M   'P 1'
#
loop_
_entity.id
_entity.type
_entity.pdbx_description
1 polymer ?
#
loop_
_entity_poly.entity_id
_entity_poly.type
_entity_poly.pdbx_seq_one_letter_code
_entity_poly.pdbx_strand_id
1 'polypeptide(L)'
;MKFKLFCFLSIILSNYVSSQSIPAELLVSYARFQNIKIIKSDLDYKGFITKLGDDNQLVGLKSYDSEQASEVIYATFNYKNATFTVCNTSMYFNEKKNYFLSKNLIFRYKDKQTGTLVYDHPSEKYNVGIQEEEMIVCIFTGL
;
A
#
# COMPACT_ATOMS: atom_id res chain seq x y z
N MET A 1 18.99 -34.66 13.99
CA MET A 1 19.10 -33.34 14.61
C MET A 1 19.04 -32.17 13.62
N LYS A 2 19.56 -32.29 12.39
CA LYS A 2 19.54 -31.24 11.37
C LYS A 2 18.14 -30.87 10.83
N PHE A 3 17.22 -31.83 10.78
CA PHE A 3 15.87 -31.63 10.23
C PHE A 3 14.96 -30.78 11.14
N LYS A 4 15.08 -30.92 12.46
CA LYS A 4 14.29 -30.13 13.44
C LYS A 4 14.71 -28.65 13.48
N LEU A 5 16.00 -28.37 13.23
CA LEU A 5 16.52 -27.01 13.20
C LEU A 5 16.01 -26.25 11.95
N PHE A 6 15.91 -26.95 10.81
CA PHE A 6 15.43 -26.34 9.55
C PHE A 6 13.94 -25.97 9.62
N CYS A 7 13.11 -26.85 10.21
CA CYS A 7 11.69 -26.53 10.44
C CYS A 7 11.50 -25.36 11.39
N PHE A 8 12.33 -25.26 12.43
CA PHE A 8 12.25 -24.15 13.39
C PHE A 8 12.68 -22.83 12.76
N LEU A 9 13.72 -22.84 11.91
CA LEU A 9 14.17 -21.66 11.18
C LEU A 9 13.12 -21.19 10.15
N SER A 10 12.45 -22.11 9.46
CA SER A 10 11.38 -21.75 8.49
C SER A 10 10.14 -21.18 9.18
N ILE A 11 9.80 -21.62 10.38
CA ILE A 11 8.69 -21.07 11.17
C ILE A 11 9.05 -19.64 11.67
N ILE A 12 10.29 -19.42 12.10
CA ILE A 12 10.75 -18.08 12.51
C ILE A 12 10.76 -17.12 11.31
N LEU A 13 11.25 -17.56 10.16
CA LEU A 13 11.27 -16.75 8.93
C LEU A 13 9.86 -16.44 8.43
N SER A 14 8.91 -17.39 8.49
CA SER A 14 7.52 -17.15 8.10
C SER A 14 6.81 -16.16 9.01
N ASN A 15 7.06 -16.20 10.33
CA ASN A 15 6.54 -15.22 11.26
C ASN A 15 7.16 -13.82 11.06
N TYR A 16 8.44 -13.76 10.66
CA TYR A 16 9.11 -12.48 10.40
C TYR A 16 8.56 -11.79 9.14
N VAL A 17 8.26 -12.55 8.09
CA VAL A 17 7.65 -12.04 6.85
C VAL A 17 6.19 -11.57 7.08
N SER A 18 5.46 -12.23 7.99
CA SER A 18 4.06 -11.87 8.28
C SER A 18 3.89 -10.62 9.15
N SER A 19 4.96 -10.15 9.81
CA SER A 19 4.89 -8.99 10.73
C SER A 19 5.24 -7.66 10.07
N GLN A 20 5.75 -7.66 8.84
CA GLN A 20 6.18 -6.42 8.18
C GLN A 20 5.03 -5.68 7.50
N SER A 21 5.02 -4.35 7.64
CA SER A 21 4.17 -3.45 6.88
C SER A 21 4.52 -3.50 5.39
N ILE A 22 3.56 -3.14 4.54
CA ILE A 22 3.81 -2.97 3.10
C ILE A 22 4.77 -1.79 2.88
N PRO A 23 5.94 -2.01 2.26
CA PRO A 23 6.86 -0.92 1.96
C PRO A 23 6.33 0.02 0.88
N ALA A 24 6.79 1.27 0.90
CA ALA A 24 6.35 2.29 -0.04
C ALA A 24 6.59 1.91 -1.51
N GLU A 25 7.71 1.26 -1.82
CA GLU A 25 8.05 0.76 -3.16
C GLU A 25 7.04 -0.25 -3.68
N LEU A 26 6.49 -1.07 -2.79
CA LEU A 26 5.50 -2.06 -3.18
C LEU A 26 4.15 -1.42 -3.52
N LEU A 27 3.78 -0.32 -2.85
CA LEU A 27 2.60 0.46 -3.22
C LEU A 27 2.71 1.00 -4.65
N VAL A 28 3.91 1.51 -5.03
CA VAL A 28 4.18 1.93 -6.41
C VAL A 28 4.06 0.76 -7.39
N SER A 29 4.61 -0.40 -7.03
CA SER A 29 4.53 -1.61 -7.85
C SER A 29 3.08 -2.05 -8.06
N TYR A 30 2.26 -2.06 -7.02
CA TYR A 30 0.83 -2.38 -7.13
C TYR A 30 0.09 -1.42 -8.07
N ALA A 31 0.36 -0.12 -7.94
CA ALA A 31 -0.24 0.88 -8.82
C ALA A 31 0.17 0.71 -10.29
N ARG A 32 1.41 0.27 -10.54
CA ARG A 32 1.92 0.00 -11.91
C ARG A 32 1.36 -1.29 -12.51
N PHE A 33 1.21 -2.34 -11.70
CA PHE A 33 0.65 -3.61 -12.18
C PHE A 33 -0.82 -3.48 -12.60
N GLN A 34 -1.57 -2.57 -11.99
CA GLN A 34 -2.97 -2.30 -12.28
C GLN A 34 -3.84 -3.57 -12.31
N ASN A 35 -3.48 -4.57 -11.52
CA ASN A 35 -4.11 -5.89 -11.52
C ASN A 35 -4.55 -6.28 -10.11
N ILE A 36 -5.83 -6.09 -9.84
CA ILE A 36 -6.47 -6.36 -8.54
C ILE A 36 -6.25 -7.83 -8.09
N LYS A 37 -6.29 -8.79 -9.01
CA LYS A 37 -6.12 -10.22 -8.66
C LYS A 37 -4.69 -10.53 -8.20
N ILE A 38 -3.69 -9.94 -8.85
CA ILE A 38 -2.28 -10.10 -8.46
C ILE A 38 -2.05 -9.44 -7.10
N ILE A 39 -2.55 -8.22 -6.90
CA ILE A 39 -2.44 -7.51 -5.62
C ILE A 39 -3.10 -8.32 -4.51
N LYS A 40 -4.31 -8.84 -4.74
CA LYS A 40 -5.01 -9.70 -3.77
C LYS A 40 -4.17 -10.91 -3.38
N SER A 41 -3.65 -11.64 -4.35
CA SER A 41 -2.84 -12.84 -4.10
C SER A 41 -1.59 -12.55 -3.28
N ASP A 42 -0.92 -11.43 -3.56
CA ASP A 42 0.27 -11.03 -2.81
C ASP A 42 -0.08 -10.56 -1.38
N LEU A 43 -1.18 -9.84 -1.21
CA LEU A 43 -1.68 -9.43 0.11
C LEU A 43 -2.09 -10.63 0.95
N ASP A 44 -2.80 -11.61 0.36
CA ASP A 44 -3.16 -12.86 1.05
C ASP A 44 -1.90 -13.61 1.53
N TYR A 45 -0.87 -13.70 0.67
CA TYR A 45 0.42 -14.29 1.03
C TYR A 45 1.10 -13.55 2.19
N LYS A 46 0.98 -12.23 2.25
CA LYS A 46 1.51 -11.37 3.32
C LYS A 46 0.65 -11.35 4.60
N GLY A 47 -0.39 -12.15 4.65
CA GLY A 47 -1.25 -12.32 5.83
C GLY A 47 -2.32 -11.23 5.99
N PHE A 48 -2.69 -10.53 4.91
CA PHE A 48 -3.85 -9.66 4.90
C PHE A 48 -5.14 -10.48 4.75
N ILE A 49 -6.19 -10.05 5.42
CA ILE A 49 -7.55 -10.49 5.13
C ILE A 49 -8.07 -9.61 4.00
N THR A 50 -8.31 -10.19 2.83
CA THR A 50 -8.69 -9.44 1.65
C THR A 50 -10.14 -9.66 1.26
N LYS A 51 -10.78 -8.61 0.75
CA LYS A 51 -12.13 -8.63 0.19
C LYS A 51 -12.15 -7.92 -1.16
N LEU A 52 -12.68 -8.59 -2.16
CA LEU A 52 -13.06 -7.96 -3.43
C LEU A 52 -14.43 -7.31 -3.28
N GLY A 53 -14.53 -6.04 -3.65
CA GLY A 53 -15.80 -5.34 -3.81
C GLY A 53 -16.30 -5.44 -5.25
N ASP A 54 -17.48 -4.88 -5.48
CA ASP A 54 -17.99 -4.63 -6.82
C ASP A 54 -17.08 -3.60 -7.53
N ASP A 55 -17.09 -3.54 -8.85
CA ASP A 55 -16.36 -2.55 -9.66
C ASP A 55 -14.82 -2.54 -9.54
N ASN A 56 -14.19 -3.71 -9.43
CA ASN A 56 -12.73 -3.84 -9.35
C ASN A 56 -12.11 -3.07 -8.18
N GLN A 57 -12.70 -3.23 -7.03
CA GLN A 57 -12.19 -2.72 -5.76
C GLN A 57 -11.62 -3.88 -4.93
N LEU A 58 -10.52 -3.60 -4.22
CA LEU A 58 -9.90 -4.50 -3.29
C LEU A 58 -9.65 -3.77 -1.97
N VAL A 59 -10.05 -4.42 -0.88
CA VAL A 59 -9.68 -3.98 0.47
C VAL A 59 -8.88 -5.11 1.12
N GLY A 60 -7.73 -4.78 1.67
CA GLY A 60 -6.92 -5.67 2.50
C GLY A 60 -6.74 -5.07 3.88
N LEU A 61 -6.96 -5.87 4.92
CA LEU A 61 -6.77 -5.52 6.31
C LEU A 61 -5.78 -6.47 6.96
N LYS A 62 -4.80 -5.92 7.68
CA LYS A 62 -3.87 -6.68 8.50
C LYS A 62 -3.80 -6.06 9.90
N SER A 63 -3.99 -6.90 10.91
CA SER A 63 -3.77 -6.53 12.31
C SER A 63 -2.40 -7.00 12.75
N TYR A 64 -1.72 -6.18 13.54
CA TYR A 64 -0.45 -6.50 14.19
C TYR A 64 -0.71 -6.89 15.65
N ASP A 65 0.23 -7.57 16.30
CA ASP A 65 0.08 -8.12 17.66
C ASP A 65 -0.21 -7.09 18.76
N SER A 66 0.02 -5.80 18.51
CA SER A 66 -0.50 -4.74 19.37
C SER A 66 -1.95 -4.46 19.02
N GLU A 67 -2.87 -4.59 19.94
CA GLU A 67 -4.33 -4.44 19.77
C GLU A 67 -4.80 -3.15 19.07
N GLN A 68 -3.91 -2.21 18.83
CA GLN A 68 -4.19 -0.91 18.21
C GLN A 68 -3.54 -0.70 16.83
N ALA A 69 -2.71 -1.62 16.37
CA ALA A 69 -1.99 -1.46 15.10
C ALA A 69 -2.68 -2.24 13.99
N SER A 70 -3.19 -1.53 13.01
CA SER A 70 -3.74 -2.11 11.79
C SER A 70 -3.14 -1.45 10.57
N GLU A 71 -3.10 -2.17 9.47
CA GLU A 71 -2.76 -1.66 8.15
C GLU A 71 -3.90 -1.97 7.20
N VAL A 72 -4.33 -0.96 6.46
CA VAL A 72 -5.38 -1.10 5.44
C VAL A 72 -4.80 -0.72 4.10
N ILE A 73 -5.06 -1.54 3.09
CA ILE A 73 -4.79 -1.25 1.69
C ILE A 73 -6.12 -1.23 0.96
N TYR A 74 -6.30 -0.20 0.15
CA TYR A 74 -7.41 -0.05 -0.76
C TYR A 74 -6.88 0.13 -2.18
N ALA A 75 -7.33 -0.69 -3.11
CA ALA A 75 -6.99 -0.57 -4.52
C ALA A 75 -8.25 -0.50 -5.38
N THR A 76 -8.27 0.39 -6.36
CA THR A 76 -9.41 0.54 -7.27
C THR A 76 -8.97 0.95 -8.66
N PHE A 77 -9.71 0.50 -9.67
CA PHE A 77 -9.58 0.96 -11.04
C PHE A 77 -10.83 1.77 -11.44
N ASN A 78 -10.62 3.02 -11.81
CA ASN A 78 -11.67 3.88 -12.33
C ASN A 78 -11.69 3.82 -13.87
N TYR A 79 -12.68 3.15 -14.42
CA TYR A 79 -12.83 2.99 -15.89
C TYR A 79 -13.11 4.29 -16.64
N LYS A 80 -13.73 5.30 -15.98
CA LYS A 80 -14.10 6.56 -16.64
C LYS A 80 -12.90 7.38 -17.09
N ASN A 81 -11.83 7.35 -16.29
CA ASN A 81 -10.59 8.10 -16.56
C ASN A 81 -9.36 7.22 -16.67
N ALA A 82 -9.53 5.88 -16.71
CA ALA A 82 -8.46 4.89 -16.77
C ALA A 82 -7.41 5.05 -15.64
N THR A 83 -7.84 5.50 -14.46
CA THR A 83 -6.95 5.73 -13.31
C THR A 83 -6.95 4.53 -12.39
N PHE A 84 -5.78 4.02 -12.04
CA PHE A 84 -5.60 3.03 -11.00
C PHE A 84 -5.05 3.70 -9.74
N THR A 85 -5.67 3.42 -8.60
CA THR A 85 -5.32 4.01 -7.32
C THR A 85 -5.03 2.91 -6.31
N VAL A 86 -3.94 3.07 -5.56
CA VAL A 86 -3.63 2.25 -4.39
C VAL A 86 -3.40 3.17 -3.20
N CYS A 87 -4.21 3.02 -2.17
CA CYS A 87 -4.08 3.78 -0.92
C CYS A 87 -3.68 2.84 0.23
N ASN A 88 -2.88 3.36 1.13
CA ASN A 88 -2.47 2.67 2.34
C ASN A 88 -2.58 3.59 3.55
N THR A 89 -3.18 3.07 4.62
CA THR A 89 -3.12 3.68 5.94
C THR A 89 -2.49 2.69 6.92
N SER A 90 -1.59 3.15 7.75
CA SER A 90 -0.93 2.33 8.77
C SER A 90 -0.21 3.18 9.81
N MET A 91 0.18 2.55 10.93
CA MET A 91 1.06 3.18 11.91
C MET A 91 2.42 3.60 11.33
N TYR A 92 2.81 3.07 10.17
CA TYR A 92 4.06 3.40 9.46
C TYR A 92 3.86 4.52 8.40
N PHE A 93 2.80 5.30 8.53
CA PHE A 93 2.49 6.42 7.62
C PHE A 93 3.67 7.38 7.44
N ASN A 94 4.33 7.78 8.53
CA ASN A 94 5.43 8.73 8.47
C ASN A 94 6.64 8.19 7.68
N GLU A 95 6.95 6.91 7.78
CA GLU A 95 8.02 6.28 7.00
C GLU A 95 7.69 6.37 5.50
N LYS A 96 6.47 5.99 5.12
CA LYS A 96 6.01 6.04 3.73
C LYS A 96 5.95 7.46 3.19
N LYS A 97 5.43 8.40 3.97
CA LYS A 97 5.43 9.83 3.63
C LYS A 97 6.85 10.33 3.36
N ASN A 98 7.77 10.07 4.27
CA ASN A 98 9.17 10.51 4.15
C ASN A 98 9.86 9.87 2.95
N TYR A 99 9.60 8.58 2.67
CA TYR A 99 10.08 7.92 1.47
C TYR A 99 9.67 8.67 0.21
N PHE A 100 8.38 9.00 0.07
CA PHE A 100 7.91 9.72 -1.12
C PHE A 100 8.43 11.15 -1.19
N LEU A 101 8.41 11.89 -0.09
CA LEU A 101 8.94 13.27 -0.07
C LEU A 101 10.43 13.34 -0.40
N SER A 102 11.21 12.27 -0.13
CA SER A 102 12.63 12.19 -0.53
C SER A 102 12.84 12.04 -2.03
N LYS A 103 11.79 11.78 -2.83
CA LYS A 103 11.86 11.61 -4.30
C LYS A 103 11.79 12.92 -5.08
N ASN A 104 11.95 14.07 -4.44
CA ASN A 104 11.87 15.39 -5.08
C ASN A 104 10.54 15.61 -5.83
N LEU A 105 9.43 15.17 -5.21
CA LEU A 105 8.11 15.31 -5.77
C LEU A 105 7.75 16.79 -6.03
N ILE A 106 7.02 17.05 -7.10
CA ILE A 106 6.55 18.37 -7.47
C ILE A 106 5.12 18.53 -6.96
N PHE A 107 4.90 19.49 -6.04
CA PHE A 107 3.57 19.79 -5.56
C PHE A 107 2.66 20.25 -6.71
N ARG A 108 1.48 19.65 -6.81
CA ARG A 108 0.50 19.94 -7.86
C ARG A 108 -0.69 20.74 -7.32
N TYR A 109 -1.41 20.18 -6.34
CA TYR A 109 -2.55 20.86 -5.69
C TYR A 109 -2.90 20.21 -4.35
N LYS A 110 -3.74 20.92 -3.59
CA LYS A 110 -4.43 20.38 -2.43
C LYS A 110 -5.90 20.13 -2.78
N ASP A 111 -6.35 18.90 -2.63
CA ASP A 111 -7.77 18.58 -2.77
C ASP A 111 -8.57 19.23 -1.63
N LYS A 112 -9.60 20.02 -1.98
CA LYS A 112 -10.36 20.79 -1.01
C LYS A 112 -11.33 19.96 -0.19
N GLN A 113 -11.76 18.80 -0.69
CA GLN A 113 -12.73 17.94 -0.02
C GLN A 113 -12.06 17.03 1.00
N THR A 114 -10.93 16.46 0.64
CA THR A 114 -10.21 15.48 1.46
C THR A 114 -9.01 16.04 2.19
N GLY A 115 -8.55 17.24 1.84
CA GLY A 115 -7.31 17.79 2.37
C GLY A 115 -6.04 17.15 1.81
N THR A 116 -6.17 16.23 0.86
CA THR A 116 -5.04 15.48 0.28
C THR A 116 -4.10 16.39 -0.50
N LEU A 117 -2.82 16.36 -0.17
CA LEU A 117 -1.77 17.01 -0.94
C LEU A 117 -1.35 16.09 -2.08
N VAL A 118 -1.47 16.55 -3.32
CA VAL A 118 -1.15 15.77 -4.52
C VAL A 118 0.14 16.28 -5.14
N TYR A 119 1.01 15.33 -5.46
CA TYR A 119 2.34 15.57 -6.02
C TYR A 119 2.54 14.76 -7.29
N ASP A 120 3.25 15.33 -8.25
CA ASP A 120 3.75 14.63 -9.44
C ASP A 120 5.14 14.06 -9.16
N HIS A 121 5.41 12.83 -9.61
CA HIS A 121 6.77 12.32 -9.64
C HIS A 121 7.53 12.97 -10.82
N PRO A 122 8.77 13.49 -10.63
CA PRO A 122 9.46 14.28 -11.66
C PRO A 122 9.85 13.47 -12.92
N SER A 123 9.99 12.15 -12.80
CA SER A 123 10.48 11.31 -13.90
C SER A 123 9.64 10.04 -14.14
N GLU A 124 8.70 9.72 -13.26
CA GLU A 124 7.90 8.50 -13.36
C GLU A 124 6.40 8.81 -13.53
N LYS A 125 5.68 7.90 -14.18
CA LYS A 125 4.27 8.09 -14.51
C LYS A 125 3.36 7.69 -13.35
N TYR A 126 3.53 8.31 -12.20
CA TYR A 126 2.61 8.21 -11.09
C TYR A 126 2.56 9.49 -10.27
N ASN A 127 1.47 9.66 -9.57
CA ASN A 127 1.25 10.76 -8.64
C ASN A 127 1.14 10.20 -7.21
N VAL A 128 1.49 11.02 -6.24
CA VAL A 128 1.41 10.67 -4.81
C VAL A 128 0.43 11.60 -4.14
N GLY A 129 -0.56 11.03 -3.44
CA GLY A 129 -1.45 11.75 -2.54
C GLY A 129 -1.06 11.50 -1.09
N ILE A 130 -0.94 12.56 -0.30
CA ILE A 130 -0.65 12.48 1.13
C ILE A 130 -1.76 13.19 1.90
N GLN A 131 -2.44 12.46 2.78
CA GLN A 131 -3.47 12.98 3.66
C GLN A 131 -3.03 12.76 5.12
N GLU A 132 -2.59 13.83 5.75
CA GLU A 132 -1.97 13.79 7.09
C GLU A 132 -2.97 13.43 8.19
N GLU A 133 -4.17 14.00 8.14
CA GLU A 133 -5.20 13.82 9.19
C GLU A 133 -5.65 12.36 9.30
N GLU A 134 -5.77 11.67 8.18
CA GLU A 134 -6.20 10.26 8.11
C GLU A 134 -5.00 9.29 8.01
N MET A 135 -3.79 9.82 7.99
CA MET A 135 -2.54 9.03 7.83
C MET A 135 -2.58 8.12 6.58
N ILE A 136 -3.02 8.68 5.45
CA ILE A 136 -3.16 7.95 4.19
C ILE A 136 -2.09 8.41 3.19
N VAL A 137 -1.48 7.44 2.52
CA VAL A 137 -0.67 7.64 1.30
C VAL A 137 -1.35 6.92 0.16
N CYS A 138 -1.57 7.62 -0.96
CA CYS A 138 -2.14 7.08 -2.18
C CYS A 138 -1.18 7.21 -3.35
N ILE A 139 -1.14 6.20 -4.21
CA ILE A 139 -0.42 6.21 -5.48
C ILE A 139 -1.45 6.14 -6.60
N PHE A 140 -1.35 7.08 -7.53
CA PHE A 140 -2.24 7.16 -8.69
C PHE A 140 -1.43 6.95 -9.97
N THR A 141 -1.97 6.16 -10.90
CA THR A 141 -1.43 5.99 -12.24
C THR A 141 -2.51 6.27 -13.27
N GLY A 142 -2.15 6.79 -14.44
CA GLY A 142 -3.11 7.09 -15.51
C GLY A 142 -3.67 8.52 -15.50
N LEU A 143 -3.11 9.43 -14.71
CA LEU A 143 -3.48 10.86 -14.69
C LEU A 143 -2.74 11.66 -15.76
#